data_b1e652cabdcaeef9be2c34327a012be0
#
_entry.id   b1e652cabdcaeef9be2c34327a012be0
#
_cell.length_a   1.000
_cell.length_b   1.000
_cell.length_c   1.000
_cell.angle_alpha   90.00
_cell.angle_beta   90.00
_cell.angle_gamma   90.00
#
_symmetry.space_group_name_H-M   'P 1'
#
loop_
_entity.id
_entity.type
_entity.pdbx_description
1 polymer ?
#
loop_
_entity_poly.entity_id
_entity_poly.type
_entity_poly.pdbx_seq_one_letter_code
_entity_poly.pdbx_strand_id
1 'polypeptide(L)'
;MSFHYAALATRNTEFYADRVFDQRAIADMRPSLEPMATPWLSVKAAARERGLRLLTADRVEAEGIDPRQVLVIAYDWTPDAERLIERGARPAILVSFEPPVIAWWLYYHLERVSARFPHTFLFEGARERVAPTTWFHPLYFPQPCPPPRPTGRSWSKRRFLVMINSNKALPRARELARWLDRPRELSVRREIAGFRYRPIARDRYRARLRAIEAFADRADFDLYGEGWRSRHPAVEPGLHAAAQRAYRGTVQDKLKLLAGYRFALVYENTRFSGYISEKLFDCFYARCIPIYSGAPDIAQYVPPAAFIDVRQFPSFPELERFLRHTTEEDAKRYVDAAHTFLISPAFEAWCADHFARDVVDALAQVAEQ
;
A
#
# COMPACT_ATOMS: atom_id res chain seq x y z
N MET A 1 32.71 2.82 15.42
CA MET A 1 32.96 2.23 14.06
C MET A 1 32.30 3.10 13.03
N SER A 2 32.92 3.34 11.89
CA SER A 2 32.30 4.12 10.82
C SER A 2 31.40 3.20 9.98
N PHE A 3 30.09 3.54 9.84
CA PHE A 3 29.17 2.84 8.97
C PHE A 3 29.22 3.48 7.57
N HIS A 4 29.45 2.66 6.55
CA HIS A 4 29.55 3.10 5.15
C HIS A 4 28.40 2.54 4.30
N TYR A 5 27.65 1.59 4.83
CA TYR A 5 26.63 0.84 4.12
C TYR A 5 25.30 0.83 4.89
N ALA A 6 24.19 0.89 4.15
CA ALA A 6 22.87 0.57 4.67
C ALA A 6 22.26 -0.52 3.77
N ALA A 7 21.74 -1.60 4.37
CA ALA A 7 21.19 -2.74 3.65
C ALA A 7 19.68 -2.82 3.81
N LEU A 8 18.96 -2.78 2.69
CA LEU A 8 17.52 -3.02 2.62
C LEU A 8 17.26 -4.53 2.58
N ALA A 9 16.78 -5.08 3.68
CA ALA A 9 16.35 -6.47 3.78
C ALA A 9 14.85 -6.59 3.51
N THR A 10 14.45 -7.34 2.50
CA THR A 10 13.07 -7.46 2.04
C THR A 10 12.71 -8.90 1.71
N ARG A 11 11.40 -9.25 1.77
CA ARG A 11 10.89 -10.54 1.28
C ARG A 11 10.66 -10.57 -0.21
N ASN A 12 10.72 -9.42 -0.87
CA ASN A 12 10.43 -9.32 -2.28
C ASN A 12 11.68 -9.58 -3.12
N THR A 13 11.81 -10.78 -3.64
CA THR A 13 12.98 -11.19 -4.44
C THR A 13 13.11 -10.40 -5.74
N GLU A 14 12.04 -9.76 -6.24
CA GLU A 14 12.13 -8.86 -7.39
C GLU A 14 12.95 -7.58 -7.08
N PHE A 15 13.13 -7.26 -5.80
CA PHE A 15 13.97 -6.12 -5.35
C PHE A 15 15.45 -6.44 -5.27
N TYR A 16 15.83 -7.73 -5.20
CA TYR A 16 17.22 -8.17 -5.03
C TYR A 16 18.14 -7.69 -6.16
N ALA A 17 19.44 -7.82 -5.94
CA ALA A 17 20.49 -7.32 -6.83
C ALA A 17 20.36 -5.82 -7.12
N ASP A 18 19.97 -5.04 -6.11
CA ASP A 18 19.76 -3.59 -6.17
C ASP A 18 18.71 -3.12 -7.19
N ARG A 19 17.88 -4.03 -7.70
CA ARG A 19 16.84 -3.69 -8.69
C ARG A 19 15.80 -2.69 -8.16
N VAL A 20 15.54 -2.69 -6.85
CA VAL A 20 14.66 -1.70 -6.20
C VAL A 20 15.20 -0.27 -6.26
N PHE A 21 16.49 -0.12 -6.56
CA PHE A 21 17.18 1.16 -6.70
C PHE A 21 17.50 1.53 -8.16
N ASP A 22 16.90 0.83 -9.11
CA ASP A 22 17.06 1.08 -10.54
C ASP A 22 15.69 1.36 -11.17
N GLN A 23 15.50 2.57 -11.70
CA GLN A 23 14.22 3.00 -12.27
C GLN A 23 13.78 2.14 -13.46
N ARG A 24 14.72 1.63 -14.27
CA ARG A 24 14.40 0.75 -15.41
C ARG A 24 13.95 -0.61 -14.91
N ALA A 25 14.68 -1.17 -13.94
CA ALA A 25 14.30 -2.44 -13.33
C ALA A 25 12.93 -2.37 -12.62
N ILE A 26 12.60 -1.23 -11.99
CA ILE A 26 11.28 -1.01 -11.37
C ILE A 26 10.18 -1.00 -12.43
N ALA A 27 10.40 -0.36 -13.58
CA ALA A 27 9.43 -0.31 -14.67
C ALA A 27 9.12 -1.71 -15.27
N ASP A 28 10.07 -2.65 -15.15
CA ASP A 28 9.92 -4.04 -15.59
C ASP A 28 9.29 -4.95 -14.51
N MET A 29 9.09 -4.46 -13.29
CA MET A 29 8.44 -5.20 -12.21
C MET A 29 6.93 -5.30 -12.43
N ARG A 30 6.32 -6.19 -11.66
CA ARG A 30 4.85 -6.23 -11.60
C ARG A 30 4.30 -4.85 -11.21
N PRO A 31 3.25 -4.34 -11.88
CA PRO A 31 2.69 -3.02 -11.60
C PRO A 31 2.26 -2.79 -10.14
N SER A 32 1.98 -3.87 -9.40
CA SER A 32 1.63 -3.80 -7.97
C SER A 32 2.84 -3.51 -7.06
N LEU A 33 4.07 -3.63 -7.55
CA LEU A 33 5.30 -3.40 -6.79
C LEU A 33 5.90 -2.02 -7.02
N GLU A 34 5.59 -1.38 -8.12
CA GLU A 34 6.11 -0.05 -8.47
C GLU A 34 5.90 0.99 -7.36
N PRO A 35 4.69 1.14 -6.76
CA PRO A 35 4.48 2.12 -5.68
C PRO A 35 5.28 1.80 -4.42
N MET A 36 5.65 0.53 -4.22
CA MET A 36 6.43 0.07 -3.06
C MET A 36 7.94 0.18 -3.29
N ALA A 37 8.38 0.18 -4.55
CA ALA A 37 9.78 0.27 -4.96
C ALA A 37 10.24 1.72 -5.18
N THR A 38 9.40 2.53 -5.84
CA THR A 38 9.75 3.91 -6.25
C THR A 38 10.29 4.79 -5.12
N PRO A 39 9.75 4.77 -3.88
CA PRO A 39 10.27 5.60 -2.79
C PRO A 39 11.74 5.33 -2.45
N TRP A 40 12.22 4.13 -2.71
CA TRP A 40 13.60 3.74 -2.41
C TRP A 40 14.62 4.37 -3.36
N LEU A 41 14.19 4.89 -4.51
CA LEU A 41 15.05 5.71 -5.39
C LEU A 41 15.44 7.02 -4.68
N SER A 42 14.48 7.72 -4.07
CA SER A 42 14.74 8.93 -3.29
C SER A 42 15.60 8.63 -2.06
N VAL A 43 15.34 7.51 -1.36
CA VAL A 43 16.17 7.09 -0.21
C VAL A 43 17.62 6.82 -0.64
N LYS A 44 17.84 6.14 -1.79
CA LYS A 44 19.18 5.90 -2.32
C LYS A 44 19.91 7.22 -2.64
N ALA A 45 19.22 8.16 -3.27
CA ALA A 45 19.78 9.48 -3.58
C ALA A 45 20.19 10.23 -2.32
N ALA A 46 19.29 10.34 -1.34
CA ALA A 46 19.54 11.02 -0.06
C ALA A 46 20.64 10.33 0.78
N ALA A 47 20.68 9.00 0.80
CA ALA A 47 21.74 8.25 1.49
C ALA A 47 23.13 8.54 0.88
N ARG A 48 23.21 8.61 -0.46
CA ARG A 48 24.45 8.97 -1.16
C ARG A 48 24.97 10.37 -0.80
N GLU A 49 24.07 11.33 -0.63
CA GLU A 49 24.43 12.70 -0.21
C GLU A 49 25.06 12.73 1.19
N ARG A 50 24.70 11.76 2.05
CA ARG A 50 25.29 11.57 3.40
C ARG A 50 26.47 10.61 3.41
N GLY A 51 27.01 10.21 2.26
CA GLY A 51 28.15 9.29 2.16
C GLY A 51 27.82 7.83 2.48
N LEU A 52 26.52 7.46 2.59
CA LEU A 52 26.06 6.09 2.80
C LEU A 52 25.74 5.41 1.46
N ARG A 53 26.32 4.22 1.26
CA ARG A 53 25.94 3.38 0.13
C ARG A 53 24.75 2.49 0.52
N LEU A 54 23.58 2.74 -0.07
CA LEU A 54 22.39 1.90 0.09
C LEU A 54 22.43 0.76 -0.94
N LEU A 55 22.22 -0.48 -0.45
CA LEU A 55 22.21 -1.71 -1.25
C LEU A 55 21.14 -2.67 -0.72
N THR A 56 20.80 -3.71 -1.47
CA THR A 56 19.92 -4.77 -0.97
C THR A 56 20.72 -5.79 -0.15
N ALA A 57 20.06 -6.47 0.79
CA ALA A 57 20.72 -7.37 1.76
C ALA A 57 21.54 -8.49 1.11
N ASP A 58 21.11 -9.01 -0.06
CA ASP A 58 21.81 -10.03 -0.83
C ASP A 58 23.16 -9.54 -1.37
N ARG A 59 23.29 -8.22 -1.60
CA ARG A 59 24.55 -7.62 -2.09
C ARG A 59 25.63 -7.58 -1.03
N VAL A 60 25.27 -7.49 0.26
CA VAL A 60 26.24 -7.50 1.36
C VAL A 60 27.11 -8.75 1.29
N GLU A 61 26.49 -9.90 1.09
CA GLU A 61 27.20 -11.18 0.97
C GLU A 61 27.92 -11.33 -0.38
N ALA A 62 27.24 -10.99 -1.47
CA ALA A 62 27.78 -11.11 -2.83
C ALA A 62 29.03 -10.25 -3.07
N GLU A 63 29.16 -9.11 -2.37
CA GLU A 63 30.31 -8.20 -2.48
C GLU A 63 31.35 -8.39 -1.37
N GLY A 64 31.13 -9.34 -0.47
CA GLY A 64 32.05 -9.60 0.65
C GLY A 64 32.14 -8.46 1.66
N ILE A 65 31.08 -7.66 1.82
CA ILE A 65 31.02 -6.54 2.75
C ILE A 65 30.96 -7.09 4.18
N ASP A 66 31.79 -6.56 5.09
CA ASP A 66 31.75 -6.88 6.50
C ASP A 66 30.40 -6.40 7.13
N PRO A 67 29.54 -7.31 7.62
CA PRO A 67 28.27 -6.93 8.21
C PRO A 67 28.38 -5.89 9.33
N ARG A 68 29.50 -5.86 10.08
CA ARG A 68 29.72 -4.88 11.16
C ARG A 68 29.78 -3.43 10.69
N GLN A 69 29.95 -3.19 9.38
CA GLN A 69 29.93 -1.86 8.75
C GLN A 69 28.56 -1.51 8.16
N VAL A 70 27.52 -2.34 8.39
CA VAL A 70 26.22 -2.25 7.74
C VAL A 70 25.13 -1.89 8.73
N LEU A 71 24.34 -0.85 8.41
CA LEU A 71 23.06 -0.53 9.04
C LEU A 71 21.95 -1.31 8.35
N VAL A 72 21.07 -1.97 9.11
CA VAL A 72 19.99 -2.78 8.57
C VAL A 72 18.68 -2.00 8.54
N ILE A 73 18.09 -1.88 7.35
CA ILE A 73 16.70 -1.46 7.14
C ILE A 73 15.88 -2.73 6.88
N ALA A 74 15.07 -3.14 7.84
CA ALA A 74 14.14 -4.25 7.66
C ALA A 74 12.85 -3.75 7.02
N TYR A 75 12.70 -4.01 5.72
CA TYR A 75 11.45 -3.78 5.00
C TYR A 75 10.56 -5.01 5.19
N ASP A 76 9.67 -4.93 6.14
CA ASP A 76 9.07 -6.02 6.89
C ASP A 76 10.11 -6.83 7.69
N TRP A 77 9.63 -7.73 8.54
CA TRP A 77 10.52 -8.65 9.25
C TRP A 77 10.91 -9.83 8.33
N THR A 78 12.21 -9.96 8.05
CA THR A 78 12.72 -10.91 7.05
C THR A 78 13.85 -11.78 7.59
N PRO A 79 14.02 -13.01 7.07
CA PRO A 79 15.18 -13.84 7.41
C PRO A 79 16.53 -13.19 7.06
N ASP A 80 16.58 -12.35 6.02
CA ASP A 80 17.79 -11.67 5.60
C ASP A 80 18.20 -10.60 6.62
N ALA A 81 17.23 -9.86 7.18
CA ALA A 81 17.51 -8.94 8.27
C ALA A 81 18.07 -9.68 9.50
N GLU A 82 17.47 -10.83 9.87
CA GLU A 82 17.97 -11.64 10.98
C GLU A 82 19.41 -12.10 10.75
N ARG A 83 19.69 -12.70 9.59
CA ARG A 83 21.04 -13.17 9.26
C ARG A 83 22.09 -12.08 9.32
N LEU A 84 21.81 -10.90 8.77
CA LEU A 84 22.74 -9.77 8.82
C LEU A 84 23.01 -9.34 10.24
N ILE A 85 21.96 -9.22 11.08
CA ILE A 85 22.07 -8.83 12.49
C ILE A 85 22.86 -9.88 13.29
N GLU A 86 22.61 -11.18 13.10
CA GLU A 86 23.34 -12.27 13.73
C GLU A 86 24.84 -12.27 13.36
N ARG A 87 25.17 -11.79 12.16
CA ARG A 87 26.56 -11.63 11.70
C ARG A 87 27.20 -10.30 12.10
N GLY A 88 26.54 -9.51 12.94
CA GLY A 88 27.06 -8.29 13.53
C GLY A 88 26.64 -6.99 12.86
N ALA A 89 25.74 -7.01 11.86
CA ALA A 89 25.16 -5.81 11.33
C ALA A 89 24.25 -5.11 12.35
N ARG A 90 24.22 -3.78 12.31
CA ARG A 90 23.49 -2.97 13.28
C ARG A 90 22.05 -2.75 12.84
N PRO A 91 21.03 -3.18 13.64
CA PRO A 91 19.64 -2.83 13.35
C PRO A 91 19.46 -1.32 13.40
N ALA A 92 18.82 -0.74 12.40
CA ALA A 92 18.56 0.69 12.36
C ALA A 92 17.07 1.01 12.22
N ILE A 93 16.42 0.48 11.18
CA ILE A 93 15.04 0.84 10.84
C ILE A 93 14.22 -0.41 10.59
N LEU A 94 13.01 -0.45 11.17
CA LEU A 94 11.93 -1.34 10.77
C LEU A 94 10.89 -0.52 10.02
N VAL A 95 10.54 -0.90 8.80
CA VAL A 95 9.54 -0.23 7.97
C VAL A 95 8.59 -1.23 7.32
N SER A 96 7.31 -0.89 7.22
CA SER A 96 6.36 -1.71 6.47
C SER A 96 5.31 -0.84 5.77
N PHE A 97 5.19 -0.98 4.45
CA PHE A 97 4.13 -0.37 3.64
C PHE A 97 2.87 -1.24 3.59
N GLU A 98 2.90 -2.41 4.23
CA GLU A 98 1.78 -3.32 4.25
C GLU A 98 1.02 -3.28 5.60
N PRO A 99 -0.31 -3.34 5.57
CA PRO A 99 -1.13 -3.35 6.77
C PRO A 99 -1.16 -4.74 7.42
N PRO A 100 -1.70 -4.87 8.67
CA PRO A 100 -1.73 -6.13 9.41
C PRO A 100 -2.34 -7.33 8.68
N VAL A 101 -3.29 -7.12 7.79
CA VAL A 101 -3.91 -8.23 7.02
C VAL A 101 -2.97 -8.84 5.97
N ILE A 102 -1.92 -8.11 5.58
CA ILE A 102 -0.92 -8.55 4.61
C ILE A 102 0.37 -8.96 5.33
N ALA A 103 0.94 -8.08 6.18
CA ALA A 103 2.17 -8.34 6.93
C ALA A 103 1.88 -8.90 8.34
N TRP A 104 0.93 -9.82 8.44
CA TRP A 104 0.43 -10.33 9.72
C TRP A 104 1.54 -10.87 10.64
N TRP A 105 2.55 -11.55 10.08
CA TRP A 105 3.68 -12.10 10.85
C TRP A 105 4.48 -11.02 11.56
N LEU A 106 4.64 -9.82 10.95
CA LEU A 106 5.28 -8.67 11.57
C LEU A 106 4.40 -8.16 12.73
N TYR A 107 3.14 -7.83 12.45
CA TYR A 107 2.23 -7.23 13.45
C TYR A 107 1.92 -8.16 14.63
N TYR A 108 2.05 -9.47 14.45
CA TYR A 108 1.89 -10.42 15.57
C TYR A 108 3.05 -10.38 16.58
N HIS A 109 4.20 -10.12 16.11
CA HIS A 109 5.39 -10.05 16.92
C HIS A 109 5.92 -8.61 17.05
N LEU A 110 5.05 -7.61 16.77
CA LEU A 110 5.49 -6.24 16.52
C LEU A 110 6.29 -5.66 17.68
N GLU A 111 5.82 -5.80 18.92
CA GLU A 111 6.52 -5.32 20.09
C GLU A 111 7.93 -5.94 20.19
N ARG A 112 8.04 -7.26 20.09
CA ARG A 112 9.33 -7.97 20.14
C ARG A 112 10.26 -7.60 18.99
N VAL A 113 9.71 -7.46 17.78
CA VAL A 113 10.51 -7.14 16.60
C VAL A 113 10.97 -5.70 16.64
N SER A 114 10.07 -4.76 16.93
CA SER A 114 10.39 -3.33 17.00
C SER A 114 11.39 -2.99 18.10
N ALA A 115 11.38 -3.72 19.23
CA ALA A 115 12.37 -3.55 20.31
C ALA A 115 13.83 -3.71 19.84
N ARG A 116 14.06 -4.34 18.70
CA ARG A 116 15.42 -4.53 18.12
C ARG A 116 15.87 -3.37 17.24
N PHE A 117 14.96 -2.47 16.88
CA PHE A 117 15.23 -1.36 15.97
C PHE A 117 15.04 -0.02 16.67
N PRO A 118 16.03 0.87 16.65
CA PRO A 118 15.90 2.21 17.20
C PRO A 118 14.75 3.01 16.57
N HIS A 119 14.47 2.81 15.28
CA HIS A 119 13.43 3.54 14.56
C HIS A 119 12.44 2.58 13.88
N THR A 120 11.14 2.94 13.93
CA THR A 120 10.07 2.23 13.23
C THR A 120 9.23 3.19 12.40
N PHE A 121 9.00 2.84 11.12
CA PHE A 121 8.14 3.57 10.19
C PHE A 121 6.93 2.71 9.87
N LEU A 122 5.82 2.97 10.53
CA LEU A 122 4.59 2.18 10.43
C LEU A 122 3.36 3.09 10.44
N PHE A 123 2.24 2.59 9.90
CA PHE A 123 0.98 3.33 9.96
C PHE A 123 0.53 3.57 11.39
N GLU A 124 -0.16 4.69 11.63
CA GLU A 124 -0.55 5.18 12.96
C GLU A 124 -1.22 4.11 13.83
N GLY A 125 -2.05 3.25 13.26
CA GLY A 125 -2.70 2.16 13.99
C GLY A 125 -1.76 1.13 14.61
N ALA A 126 -0.46 1.19 14.33
CA ALA A 126 0.56 0.34 14.94
C ALA A 126 1.17 0.93 16.22
N ARG A 127 1.02 2.24 16.46
CA ARG A 127 1.73 2.99 17.52
C ARG A 127 1.70 2.32 18.89
N GLU A 128 0.53 1.92 19.34
CA GLU A 128 0.36 1.31 20.68
C GLU A 128 0.92 -0.12 20.80
N ARG A 129 1.44 -0.67 19.69
CA ARG A 129 1.92 -2.06 19.60
C ARG A 129 3.42 -2.17 19.38
N VAL A 130 4.09 -1.06 19.11
CA VAL A 130 5.56 -1.03 19.03
C VAL A 130 6.16 -0.97 20.43
N ALA A 131 7.38 -1.46 20.55
CA ALA A 131 8.11 -1.39 21.82
C ALA A 131 8.35 0.07 22.23
N PRO A 132 8.29 0.38 23.53
CA PRO A 132 8.55 1.74 24.03
C PRO A 132 10.01 2.20 23.83
N THR A 133 10.90 1.29 23.48
CA THR A 133 12.33 1.56 23.23
C THR A 133 12.65 2.02 21.81
N THR A 134 11.66 2.05 20.90
CA THR A 134 11.83 2.48 19.52
C THR A 134 11.17 3.84 19.27
N TRP A 135 11.79 4.67 18.44
CA TRP A 135 11.18 5.91 17.94
C TRP A 135 10.16 5.58 16.87
N PHE A 136 8.91 5.87 17.12
CA PHE A 136 7.82 5.65 16.18
C PHE A 136 7.65 6.84 15.24
N HIS A 137 7.80 6.58 13.94
CA HIS A 137 7.52 7.53 12.86
C HIS A 137 6.22 7.12 12.17
N PRO A 138 5.18 7.97 12.16
CA PRO A 138 3.96 7.67 11.42
C PRO A 138 4.28 7.60 9.92
N LEU A 139 3.94 6.47 9.31
CA LEU A 139 4.20 6.26 7.89
C LEU A 139 3.06 6.86 7.07
N TYR A 140 3.40 7.81 6.23
CA TYR A 140 2.60 8.25 5.10
C TYR A 140 3.05 7.46 3.86
N PHE A 141 2.13 6.81 3.16
CA PHE A 141 2.50 6.00 1.98
C PHE A 141 3.13 6.91 0.91
N PRO A 142 4.45 6.80 0.64
CA PRO A 142 5.17 7.82 -0.12
C PRO A 142 4.66 7.98 -1.55
N GLN A 143 4.45 9.21 -1.98
CA GLN A 143 3.91 9.59 -3.26
C GLN A 143 4.94 10.38 -4.10
N PRO A 144 4.81 10.40 -5.44
CA PRO A 144 5.62 11.27 -6.28
C PRO A 144 5.31 12.75 -6.03
N CYS A 145 6.37 13.56 -5.90
CA CYS A 145 6.28 15.01 -5.78
C CYS A 145 7.35 15.67 -6.68
N PRO A 146 6.97 16.58 -7.57
CA PRO A 146 5.60 17.08 -7.75
C PRO A 146 4.64 16.01 -8.29
N PRO A 147 3.33 16.17 -8.05
CA PRO A 147 2.34 15.22 -8.54
C PRO A 147 2.36 15.14 -10.08
N PRO A 148 2.09 13.96 -10.66
CA PRO A 148 2.01 13.80 -12.10
C PRO A 148 0.98 14.75 -12.72
N ARG A 149 1.29 15.31 -13.90
CA ARG A 149 0.35 16.19 -14.60
C ARG A 149 -0.86 15.39 -15.06
N PRO A 150 -2.08 15.82 -14.73
CA PRO A 150 -3.27 15.10 -15.11
C PRO A 150 -3.49 15.14 -16.62
N THR A 151 -3.75 13.99 -17.22
CA THR A 151 -4.25 13.88 -18.58
C THR A 151 -5.78 13.81 -18.50
N GLY A 152 -6.47 14.96 -18.68
CA GLY A 152 -7.91 15.00 -18.45
C GLY A 152 -8.75 14.86 -19.72
N ARG A 153 -9.76 13.98 -19.68
CA ARG A 153 -10.92 14.05 -20.57
C ARG A 153 -11.97 14.96 -19.96
N SER A 154 -12.79 15.63 -20.80
CA SER A 154 -13.96 16.39 -20.32
C SER A 154 -14.92 15.46 -19.56
N TRP A 155 -15.59 15.98 -18.54
CA TRP A 155 -16.51 15.23 -17.68
C TRP A 155 -17.56 14.43 -18.47
N SER A 156 -18.16 15.05 -19.47
CA SER A 156 -19.17 14.42 -20.33
C SER A 156 -18.67 13.19 -21.09
N LYS A 157 -17.38 13.13 -21.41
CA LYS A 157 -16.75 12.04 -22.17
C LYS A 157 -16.20 10.92 -21.28
N ARG A 158 -16.29 11.06 -19.95
CA ARG A 158 -15.82 10.04 -19.01
C ARG A 158 -16.89 8.99 -18.77
N ARG A 159 -16.46 7.73 -18.66
CA ARG A 159 -17.32 6.64 -18.18
C ARG A 159 -17.70 6.89 -16.71
N PHE A 160 -18.75 6.21 -16.26
CA PHE A 160 -19.34 6.50 -14.96
C PHE A 160 -18.47 6.03 -13.79
N LEU A 161 -18.24 4.72 -13.67
CA LEU A 161 -17.68 4.13 -12.47
C LEU A 161 -16.66 3.05 -12.78
N VAL A 162 -15.54 3.03 -12.04
CA VAL A 162 -14.52 1.98 -12.12
C VAL A 162 -14.13 1.46 -10.75
N MET A 163 -13.68 0.21 -10.70
CA MET A 163 -12.95 -0.36 -9.58
C MET A 163 -11.69 -1.05 -10.07
N ILE A 164 -10.54 -0.71 -9.48
CA ILE A 164 -9.25 -1.36 -9.77
C ILE A 164 -8.79 -2.07 -8.52
N ASN A 165 -9.03 -3.39 -8.45
CA ASN A 165 -8.62 -4.21 -7.31
C ASN A 165 -8.33 -5.65 -7.71
N SER A 166 -7.29 -6.26 -7.13
CA SER A 166 -7.04 -7.69 -7.28
C SER A 166 -8.04 -8.53 -6.48
N ASN A 167 -8.36 -9.72 -6.98
CA ASN A 167 -9.20 -10.69 -6.29
C ASN A 167 -8.42 -11.39 -5.17
N LYS A 168 -8.38 -10.77 -3.99
CA LYS A 168 -7.71 -11.28 -2.78
C LYS A 168 -8.76 -11.65 -1.73
N ALA A 169 -9.73 -12.51 -2.07
CA ALA A 169 -10.73 -12.97 -1.11
C ALA A 169 -10.10 -13.87 -0.04
N LEU A 170 -10.53 -13.71 1.22
CA LEU A 170 -10.13 -14.59 2.31
C LEU A 170 -11.19 -15.68 2.51
N PRO A 171 -10.81 -16.96 2.74
CA PRO A 171 -11.75 -18.03 2.96
C PRO A 171 -12.59 -17.82 4.22
N ARG A 172 -13.83 -18.32 4.21
CA ARG A 172 -14.67 -18.38 5.40
C ARG A 172 -14.17 -19.49 6.33
N ALA A 173 -14.46 -19.38 7.65
CA ALA A 173 -14.06 -20.38 8.64
C ALA A 173 -14.46 -21.84 8.28
N ARG A 174 -15.60 -22.03 7.59
CA ARG A 174 -16.06 -23.35 7.11
C ARG A 174 -15.24 -23.88 5.94
N GLU A 175 -14.66 -23.01 5.14
CA GLU A 175 -13.79 -23.35 4.02
C GLU A 175 -12.37 -23.60 4.51
N LEU A 176 -11.96 -22.91 5.58
CA LEU A 176 -10.69 -23.13 6.27
C LEU A 176 -10.55 -24.58 6.76
N ALA A 177 -11.62 -25.19 7.29
CA ALA A 177 -11.60 -26.59 7.72
C ALA A 177 -11.30 -27.55 6.57
N ARG A 178 -11.82 -27.30 5.36
CA ARG A 178 -11.53 -28.08 4.15
C ARG A 178 -10.10 -27.90 3.63
N TRP A 179 -9.46 -26.78 3.97
CA TRP A 179 -8.10 -26.45 3.60
C TRP A 179 -7.09 -27.02 4.60
N LEU A 180 -7.46 -27.20 5.85
CA LEU A 180 -6.64 -27.81 6.90
C LEU A 180 -6.31 -29.29 6.59
N ASP A 181 -7.13 -29.96 5.79
CA ASP A 181 -6.87 -31.31 5.31
C ASP A 181 -5.77 -31.37 4.21
N ARG A 182 -5.23 -30.23 3.78
CA ARG A 182 -4.12 -30.15 2.81
C ARG A 182 -2.89 -29.45 3.44
N PRO A 183 -2.09 -30.17 4.25
CA PRO A 183 -1.08 -29.54 5.14
C PRO A 183 0.17 -28.97 4.43
N ARG A 184 0.27 -28.99 3.10
CA ARG A 184 1.51 -28.66 2.36
C ARG A 184 1.50 -27.30 1.64
N GLU A 185 0.42 -26.55 1.64
CA GLU A 185 0.39 -25.23 0.99
C GLU A 185 0.67 -24.09 1.97
N LEU A 186 1.75 -23.39 1.74
CA LEU A 186 2.17 -22.17 2.49
C LEU A 186 1.08 -21.07 2.55
N SER A 187 0.15 -21.06 1.60
CA SER A 187 -1.02 -20.18 1.57
C SER A 187 -1.94 -20.38 2.76
N VAL A 188 -2.16 -21.62 3.18
CA VAL A 188 -3.05 -21.98 4.30
C VAL A 188 -2.54 -21.42 5.63
N ARG A 189 -1.23 -21.42 5.86
CA ARG A 189 -0.64 -20.81 7.07
C ARG A 189 -0.85 -19.28 7.11
N ARG A 190 -0.79 -18.61 5.96
CA ARG A 190 -1.10 -17.18 5.83
C ARG A 190 -2.56 -16.87 6.21
N GLU A 191 -3.49 -17.68 5.75
CA GLU A 191 -4.92 -17.47 5.96
C GLU A 191 -5.35 -17.77 7.40
N ILE A 192 -4.80 -18.83 8.01
CA ILE A 192 -5.03 -19.16 9.44
C ILE A 192 -4.51 -18.04 10.34
N ALA A 193 -3.35 -17.48 10.02
CA ALA A 193 -2.79 -16.39 10.79
C ALA A 193 -3.62 -15.11 10.61
N GLY A 194 -4.12 -14.80 9.40
CA GLY A 194 -5.07 -13.71 9.18
C GLY A 194 -6.29 -13.80 10.11
N PHE A 195 -6.71 -15.00 10.49
CA PHE A 195 -7.80 -15.21 11.46
C PHE A 195 -7.47 -14.74 12.89
N ARG A 196 -6.20 -14.88 13.32
CA ARG A 196 -5.72 -14.40 14.64
C ARG A 196 -5.61 -12.87 14.72
N TYR A 197 -5.61 -12.16 13.55
CA TYR A 197 -5.46 -10.71 13.46
C TYR A 197 -6.76 -9.91 13.33
N ARG A 198 -7.89 -10.57 13.20
CA ARG A 198 -9.20 -9.89 13.17
C ARG A 198 -9.42 -8.88 14.31
N PRO A 199 -8.85 -9.05 15.51
CA PRO A 199 -8.92 -8.01 16.54
C PRO A 199 -8.16 -6.73 16.20
N ILE A 200 -7.10 -6.81 15.35
CA ILE A 200 -6.20 -5.68 15.05
C ILE A 200 -6.69 -4.89 13.86
N ALA A 201 -7.11 -5.60 12.80
CA ALA A 201 -7.53 -4.96 11.56
C ALA A 201 -8.59 -5.83 10.86
N ARG A 202 -9.70 -5.20 10.46
CA ARG A 202 -10.75 -5.87 9.71
C ARG A 202 -10.45 -5.78 8.23
N ASP A 203 -10.34 -6.93 7.55
CA ASP A 203 -10.22 -6.96 6.10
C ASP A 203 -11.43 -6.32 5.42
N ARG A 204 -11.19 -5.72 4.26
CA ARG A 204 -12.24 -5.07 3.45
C ARG A 204 -12.59 -5.86 2.19
N TYR A 205 -12.03 -7.06 2.03
CA TYR A 205 -12.27 -7.87 0.84
C TYR A 205 -13.76 -8.19 0.62
N ARG A 206 -14.50 -8.52 1.69
CA ARG A 206 -15.95 -8.74 1.59
C ARG A 206 -16.73 -7.47 1.25
N ALA A 207 -16.34 -6.33 1.82
CA ALA A 207 -16.98 -5.05 1.50
C ALA A 207 -16.75 -4.68 0.02
N ARG A 208 -15.54 -4.96 -0.48
CA ARG A 208 -15.19 -4.82 -1.89
C ARG A 208 -16.04 -5.71 -2.79
N LEU A 209 -16.19 -6.99 -2.43
CA LEU A 209 -17.03 -7.94 -3.16
C LEU A 209 -18.51 -7.50 -3.21
N ARG A 210 -19.05 -6.99 -2.09
CA ARG A 210 -20.41 -6.44 -2.06
C ARG A 210 -20.57 -5.22 -2.96
N ALA A 211 -19.56 -4.34 -3.03
CA ALA A 211 -19.60 -3.20 -3.93
C ALA A 211 -19.59 -3.68 -5.41
N ILE A 212 -18.78 -4.68 -5.75
CA ILE A 212 -18.79 -5.27 -7.09
C ILE A 212 -20.18 -5.86 -7.40
N GLU A 213 -20.76 -6.63 -6.50
CA GLU A 213 -22.10 -7.23 -6.68
C GLU A 213 -23.16 -6.16 -6.94
N ALA A 214 -23.10 -5.06 -6.18
CA ALA A 214 -24.07 -3.97 -6.29
C ALA A 214 -24.04 -3.25 -7.67
N PHE A 215 -22.86 -3.18 -8.27
CA PHE A 215 -22.67 -2.44 -9.53
C PHE A 215 -22.45 -3.31 -10.77
N ALA A 216 -22.23 -4.62 -10.63
CA ALA A 216 -21.82 -5.51 -11.72
C ALA A 216 -22.77 -5.57 -12.91
N ASP A 217 -24.08 -5.33 -12.69
CA ASP A 217 -25.11 -5.34 -13.73
C ASP A 217 -25.30 -3.97 -14.40
N ARG A 218 -24.53 -2.95 -13.99
CA ARG A 218 -24.55 -1.63 -14.62
C ARG A 218 -23.61 -1.62 -15.83
N ALA A 219 -24.13 -1.25 -17.00
CA ALA A 219 -23.36 -1.21 -18.25
C ALA A 219 -22.19 -0.22 -18.23
N ASP A 220 -22.23 0.75 -17.31
CA ASP A 220 -21.24 1.81 -17.14
C ASP A 220 -20.35 1.64 -15.88
N PHE A 221 -20.35 0.43 -15.29
CA PHE A 221 -19.38 0.00 -14.26
C PHE A 221 -18.37 -0.97 -14.86
N ASP A 222 -17.09 -0.72 -14.61
CA ASP A 222 -15.99 -1.59 -15.03
C ASP A 222 -15.13 -2.02 -13.85
N LEU A 223 -14.79 -3.30 -13.82
CA LEU A 223 -13.89 -3.93 -12.87
C LEU A 223 -12.57 -4.28 -13.55
N TYR A 224 -11.45 -3.85 -12.96
CA TYR A 224 -10.10 -4.21 -13.38
C TYR A 224 -9.30 -4.82 -12.23
N GLY A 225 -8.27 -5.59 -12.57
CA GLY A 225 -7.31 -6.13 -11.62
C GLY A 225 -6.96 -7.59 -11.86
N GLU A 226 -6.02 -8.10 -11.09
CA GLU A 226 -5.55 -9.47 -11.19
C GLU A 226 -6.48 -10.47 -10.49
N GLY A 227 -6.45 -11.74 -10.94
CA GLY A 227 -7.11 -12.86 -10.27
C GLY A 227 -8.62 -12.97 -10.49
N TRP A 228 -9.25 -12.13 -11.33
CA TRP A 228 -10.70 -12.22 -11.59
C TRP A 228 -11.07 -13.23 -12.66
N ARG A 229 -10.14 -13.69 -13.51
CA ARG A 229 -10.42 -14.69 -14.59
C ARG A 229 -10.83 -16.04 -14.04
N SER A 230 -10.26 -16.47 -12.94
CA SER A 230 -10.58 -17.72 -12.26
C SER A 230 -11.34 -17.46 -10.97
N ARG A 231 -12.23 -18.40 -10.60
CA ARG A 231 -12.95 -18.29 -9.34
C ARG A 231 -12.01 -18.55 -8.17
N HIS A 232 -11.85 -17.57 -7.29
CA HIS A 232 -11.20 -17.80 -6.00
C HIS A 232 -12.13 -18.67 -5.13
N PRO A 233 -11.63 -19.72 -4.43
CA PRO A 233 -12.45 -20.62 -3.62
C PRO A 233 -13.33 -19.92 -2.57
N ALA A 234 -12.87 -18.79 -2.02
CA ALA A 234 -13.60 -18.01 -1.03
C ALA A 234 -14.66 -17.08 -1.63
N VAL A 235 -14.81 -17.01 -2.95
CA VAL A 235 -15.83 -16.20 -3.64
C VAL A 235 -17.00 -17.09 -4.05
N GLU A 236 -18.21 -16.70 -3.64
CA GLU A 236 -19.43 -17.41 -4.01
C GLU A 236 -19.63 -17.43 -5.54
N PRO A 237 -20.20 -18.53 -6.11
CA PRO A 237 -20.37 -18.63 -7.56
C PRO A 237 -21.13 -17.46 -8.19
N GLY A 238 -22.23 -17.03 -7.56
CA GLY A 238 -23.04 -15.91 -8.03
C GLY A 238 -22.28 -14.59 -8.07
N LEU A 239 -21.49 -14.33 -7.03
CA LEU A 239 -20.65 -13.14 -6.94
C LEU A 239 -19.49 -13.16 -7.95
N HIS A 240 -18.91 -14.36 -8.17
CA HIS A 240 -17.92 -14.51 -9.24
C HIS A 240 -18.53 -14.23 -10.62
N ALA A 241 -19.72 -14.76 -10.91
CA ALA A 241 -20.42 -14.50 -12.15
C ALA A 241 -20.73 -13.01 -12.33
N ALA A 242 -21.15 -12.32 -11.26
CA ALA A 242 -21.33 -10.87 -11.26
C ALA A 242 -20.02 -10.13 -11.59
N ALA A 243 -18.92 -10.47 -10.91
CA ALA A 243 -17.63 -9.89 -11.20
C ALA A 243 -17.19 -10.10 -12.66
N GLN A 244 -17.44 -11.28 -13.23
CA GLN A 244 -17.10 -11.58 -14.63
C GLN A 244 -17.84 -10.66 -15.63
N ARG A 245 -19.09 -10.29 -15.36
CA ARG A 245 -19.84 -9.37 -16.25
C ARG A 245 -19.19 -7.98 -16.32
N ALA A 246 -18.67 -7.50 -15.20
CA ALA A 246 -18.02 -6.18 -15.09
C ALA A 246 -16.53 -6.20 -15.45
N TYR A 247 -15.88 -7.38 -15.47
CA TYR A 247 -14.43 -7.50 -15.62
C TYR A 247 -13.94 -7.15 -17.01
N ARG A 248 -12.91 -6.29 -17.07
CA ARG A 248 -12.30 -5.76 -18.32
C ARG A 248 -10.81 -6.12 -18.47
N GLY A 249 -10.21 -6.81 -17.52
CA GLY A 249 -8.80 -7.22 -17.58
C GLY A 249 -7.90 -6.58 -16.53
N THR A 250 -6.61 -6.68 -16.75
CA THR A 250 -5.57 -6.03 -15.92
C THR A 250 -5.25 -4.63 -16.44
N VAL A 251 -4.61 -3.81 -15.62
CA VAL A 251 -4.25 -2.43 -15.92
C VAL A 251 -2.74 -2.29 -15.99
N GLN A 252 -2.22 -1.72 -17.06
CA GLN A 252 -0.82 -1.34 -17.20
C GLN A 252 -0.56 0.10 -16.74
N ASP A 253 -1.44 1.03 -17.13
CA ASP A 253 -1.35 2.45 -16.80
C ASP A 253 -2.63 2.86 -16.05
N LYS A 254 -2.53 2.88 -14.71
CA LYS A 254 -3.65 3.21 -13.84
C LYS A 254 -4.14 4.65 -14.02
N LEU A 255 -3.22 5.60 -14.17
CA LEU A 255 -3.58 7.02 -14.25
C LEU A 255 -4.34 7.30 -15.54
N LYS A 256 -3.86 6.76 -16.67
CA LYS A 256 -4.54 6.87 -17.96
C LYS A 256 -5.93 6.23 -17.95
N LEU A 257 -6.07 5.07 -17.29
CA LEU A 257 -7.35 4.41 -17.12
C LEU A 257 -8.30 5.27 -16.28
N LEU A 258 -7.89 5.67 -15.07
CA LEU A 258 -8.68 6.46 -14.13
C LEU A 258 -9.13 7.79 -14.74
N ALA A 259 -8.30 8.45 -15.55
CA ALA A 259 -8.63 9.69 -16.26
C ALA A 259 -9.82 9.52 -17.24
N GLY A 260 -10.18 8.30 -17.59
CA GLY A 260 -11.35 7.95 -18.41
C GLY A 260 -12.65 7.83 -17.62
N TYR A 261 -12.63 7.92 -16.27
CA TYR A 261 -13.80 7.70 -15.43
C TYR A 261 -14.14 8.93 -14.59
N ARG A 262 -15.42 9.07 -14.24
CA ARG A 262 -15.93 10.11 -13.33
C ARG A 262 -15.60 9.74 -11.89
N PHE A 263 -15.87 8.48 -11.50
CA PHE A 263 -15.77 7.96 -10.16
C PHE A 263 -14.96 6.67 -10.12
N ALA A 264 -14.24 6.45 -9.02
CA ALA A 264 -13.57 5.20 -8.73
C ALA A 264 -13.92 4.69 -7.32
N LEU A 265 -14.31 3.41 -7.21
CA LEU A 265 -14.45 2.72 -5.92
C LEU A 265 -13.06 2.39 -5.38
N VAL A 266 -12.64 3.10 -4.35
CA VAL A 266 -11.34 2.97 -3.70
C VAL A 266 -11.52 2.25 -2.36
N TYR A 267 -11.22 0.95 -2.36
CA TYR A 267 -11.27 0.11 -1.16
C TYR A 267 -9.87 -0.27 -0.75
N GLU A 268 -9.46 0.13 0.44
CA GLU A 268 -8.21 -0.34 1.03
C GLU A 268 -8.26 -1.83 1.41
N ASN A 269 -7.10 -2.44 1.61
CA ASN A 269 -7.03 -3.85 1.99
C ASN A 269 -7.64 -4.10 3.37
N THR A 270 -7.57 -3.11 4.25
CA THR A 270 -8.06 -3.18 5.62
C THR A 270 -8.59 -1.83 6.10
N ARG A 271 -9.30 -1.85 7.23
CA ARG A 271 -9.63 -0.66 8.02
C ARG A 271 -8.62 -0.54 9.15
N PHE A 272 -7.63 0.32 8.96
CA PHE A 272 -6.53 0.53 9.88
C PHE A 272 -6.16 2.01 9.94
N SER A 273 -5.91 2.56 11.12
CA SER A 273 -5.66 3.98 11.33
C SER A 273 -4.40 4.43 10.57
N GLY A 274 -4.50 5.52 9.83
CA GLY A 274 -3.43 6.05 8.99
C GLY A 274 -3.10 5.24 7.73
N TYR A 275 -3.74 4.07 7.51
CA TYR A 275 -3.49 3.27 6.31
C TYR A 275 -4.24 3.83 5.11
N ILE A 276 -3.58 4.71 4.41
CA ILE A 276 -4.04 5.35 3.17
C ILE A 276 -2.97 5.07 2.12
N SER A 277 -3.31 4.26 1.11
CA SER A 277 -2.35 3.84 0.10
C SER A 277 -2.42 4.72 -1.16
N GLU A 278 -1.59 4.39 -2.15
CA GLU A 278 -1.53 5.04 -3.46
C GLU A 278 -2.89 5.15 -4.17
N LYS A 279 -3.84 4.25 -3.87
CA LYS A 279 -5.14 4.17 -4.57
C LYS A 279 -5.95 5.46 -4.53
N LEU A 280 -5.90 6.17 -3.40
CA LEU A 280 -6.59 7.44 -3.26
C LEU A 280 -5.93 8.52 -4.12
N PHE A 281 -4.61 8.60 -4.06
CA PHE A 281 -3.81 9.61 -4.76
C PHE A 281 -3.80 9.38 -6.29
N ASP A 282 -3.79 8.12 -6.75
CA ASP A 282 -3.97 7.78 -8.16
C ASP A 282 -5.25 8.43 -8.74
N CYS A 283 -6.33 8.45 -7.95
CA CYS A 283 -7.57 9.12 -8.35
C CYS A 283 -7.40 10.65 -8.42
N PHE A 284 -6.72 11.25 -7.45
CA PHE A 284 -6.45 12.69 -7.44
C PHE A 284 -5.60 13.10 -8.65
N TYR A 285 -4.53 12.36 -8.93
CA TYR A 285 -3.67 12.60 -10.09
C TYR A 285 -4.44 12.47 -11.41
N ALA A 286 -5.36 11.52 -11.51
CA ALA A 286 -6.18 11.29 -12.69
C ALA A 286 -7.41 12.22 -12.77
N ARG A 287 -7.64 13.08 -11.75
CA ARG A 287 -8.88 13.89 -11.62
C ARG A 287 -10.15 13.03 -11.67
N CYS A 288 -10.08 11.80 -11.17
CA CYS A 288 -11.18 10.88 -10.96
C CYS A 288 -11.64 11.02 -9.50
N ILE A 289 -12.92 11.12 -9.23
CA ILE A 289 -13.41 11.32 -7.86
C ILE A 289 -13.41 9.97 -7.13
N PRO A 290 -12.60 9.81 -6.05
CA PRO A 290 -12.59 8.56 -5.30
C PRO A 290 -13.79 8.42 -4.37
N ILE A 291 -14.41 7.25 -4.37
CA ILE A 291 -15.38 6.80 -3.39
C ILE A 291 -14.62 5.90 -2.42
N TYR A 292 -14.26 6.46 -1.27
CA TYR A 292 -13.26 5.87 -0.38
C TYR A 292 -13.85 4.98 0.69
N SER A 293 -13.20 3.85 0.93
CA SER A 293 -13.46 2.92 2.03
C SER A 293 -12.14 2.34 2.56
N GLY A 294 -11.64 2.88 3.67
CA GLY A 294 -10.33 2.49 4.23
C GLY A 294 -10.14 2.95 5.66
N ALA A 295 -9.11 3.77 5.87
CA ALA A 295 -8.74 4.31 7.17
C ALA A 295 -9.94 4.97 7.88
N PRO A 296 -10.19 4.64 9.16
CA PRO A 296 -11.32 5.21 9.90
C PRO A 296 -11.18 6.72 10.13
N ASP A 297 -9.97 7.18 10.18
CA ASP A 297 -9.50 8.52 10.49
C ASP A 297 -9.04 9.32 9.27
N ILE A 298 -9.43 8.92 8.06
CA ILE A 298 -9.04 9.55 6.78
C ILE A 298 -9.16 11.08 6.80
N ALA A 299 -10.19 11.62 7.46
CA ALA A 299 -10.44 13.06 7.54
C ALA A 299 -9.38 13.86 8.34
N GLN A 300 -8.52 13.18 9.10
CA GLN A 300 -7.38 13.81 9.78
C GLN A 300 -6.19 14.01 8.84
N TYR A 301 -6.15 13.30 7.72
CA TYR A 301 -5.03 13.26 6.78
C TYR A 301 -5.34 13.94 5.45
N VAL A 302 -6.59 13.81 5.00
CA VAL A 302 -7.02 14.27 3.67
C VAL A 302 -8.31 15.07 3.80
N PRO A 303 -8.42 16.25 3.17
CA PRO A 303 -9.62 17.07 3.25
C PRO A 303 -10.88 16.30 2.82
N PRO A 304 -11.96 16.27 3.63
CA PRO A 304 -13.19 15.54 3.29
C PRO A 304 -13.83 16.01 1.97
N ALA A 305 -13.57 17.24 1.55
CA ALA A 305 -14.03 17.78 0.28
C ALA A 305 -13.35 17.15 -0.96
N ALA A 306 -12.24 16.40 -0.78
CA ALA A 306 -11.49 15.81 -1.89
C ALA A 306 -11.98 14.40 -2.30
N PHE A 307 -12.85 13.77 -1.51
CA PHE A 307 -13.33 12.40 -1.76
C PHE A 307 -14.76 12.21 -1.28
N ILE A 308 -15.41 11.14 -1.75
CA ILE A 308 -16.72 10.69 -1.28
C ILE A 308 -16.49 9.56 -0.27
N ASP A 309 -16.91 9.73 0.98
CA ASP A 309 -16.81 8.68 1.99
C ASP A 309 -18.00 7.71 1.86
N VAL A 310 -17.73 6.45 1.54
CA VAL A 310 -18.77 5.43 1.40
C VAL A 310 -19.62 5.26 2.68
N ARG A 311 -19.07 5.60 3.84
CA ARG A 311 -19.75 5.50 5.15
C ARG A 311 -20.91 6.49 5.31
N GLN A 312 -20.97 7.53 4.49
CA GLN A 312 -22.06 8.52 4.50
C GLN A 312 -23.35 7.98 3.87
N PHE A 313 -23.27 6.82 3.21
CA PHE A 313 -24.39 6.23 2.50
C PHE A 313 -24.86 4.94 3.19
N PRO A 314 -26.13 4.84 3.58
CA PRO A 314 -26.66 3.64 4.23
C PRO A 314 -26.75 2.44 3.28
N SER A 315 -26.79 2.68 1.95
CA SER A 315 -26.87 1.61 0.95
C SER A 315 -26.19 1.99 -0.38
N PHE A 316 -25.83 0.98 -1.19
CA PHE A 316 -25.30 1.21 -2.54
C PHE A 316 -26.31 1.86 -3.49
N PRO A 317 -27.63 1.57 -3.45
CA PRO A 317 -28.61 2.32 -4.23
C PRO A 317 -28.63 3.82 -3.93
N GLU A 318 -28.48 4.21 -2.67
CA GLU A 318 -28.41 5.64 -2.30
C GLU A 318 -27.10 6.29 -2.75
N LEU A 319 -25.98 5.58 -2.61
CA LEU A 319 -24.72 6.01 -3.19
C LEU A 319 -24.85 6.19 -4.70
N GLU A 320 -25.39 5.20 -5.43
CA GLU A 320 -25.59 5.29 -6.88
C GLU A 320 -26.44 6.50 -7.26
N ARG A 321 -27.56 6.71 -6.55
CA ARG A 321 -28.43 7.86 -6.77
C ARG A 321 -27.66 9.18 -6.62
N PHE A 322 -26.87 9.33 -5.55
CA PHE A 322 -26.03 10.49 -5.35
C PHE A 322 -25.05 10.70 -6.51
N LEU A 323 -24.32 9.65 -6.91
CA LEU A 323 -23.36 9.73 -8.00
C LEU A 323 -24.00 10.12 -9.34
N ARG A 324 -25.21 9.61 -9.63
CA ARG A 324 -25.97 9.92 -10.85
C ARG A 324 -26.44 11.37 -10.90
N HIS A 325 -26.71 11.97 -9.75
CA HIS A 325 -27.15 13.37 -9.64
C HIS A 325 -25.98 14.35 -9.51
N THR A 326 -24.75 13.87 -9.33
CA THR A 326 -23.56 14.73 -9.25
C THR A 326 -23.34 15.46 -10.57
N THR A 327 -23.47 16.77 -10.56
CA THR A 327 -23.23 17.65 -11.71
C THR A 327 -21.75 17.82 -12.01
N GLU A 328 -21.40 18.39 -13.16
CA GLU A 328 -20.01 18.73 -13.49
C GLU A 328 -19.46 19.80 -12.53
N GLU A 329 -20.30 20.70 -12.06
CA GLU A 329 -19.91 21.72 -11.06
C GLU A 329 -19.61 21.09 -9.71
N ASP A 330 -20.45 20.17 -9.24
CA ASP A 330 -20.16 19.42 -8.00
C ASP A 330 -18.88 18.62 -8.12
N ALA A 331 -18.70 17.93 -9.25
CA ALA A 331 -17.49 17.17 -9.54
C ALA A 331 -16.23 18.03 -9.53
N LYS A 332 -16.33 19.27 -10.06
CA LYS A 332 -15.24 20.23 -10.04
C LYS A 332 -14.81 20.57 -8.62
N ARG A 333 -15.74 20.69 -7.65
CA ARG A 333 -15.41 20.98 -6.25
C ARG A 333 -14.52 19.90 -5.64
N TYR A 334 -14.83 18.61 -5.89
CA TYR A 334 -13.99 17.49 -5.42
C TYR A 334 -12.60 17.51 -6.05
N VAL A 335 -12.54 17.73 -7.37
CA VAL A 335 -11.27 17.77 -8.11
C VAL A 335 -10.40 18.94 -7.69
N ASP A 336 -10.99 20.12 -7.49
CA ASP A 336 -10.27 21.31 -7.04
C ASP A 336 -9.76 21.15 -5.60
N ALA A 337 -10.56 20.56 -4.71
CA ALA A 337 -10.14 20.27 -3.34
C ALA A 337 -8.97 19.27 -3.30
N ALA A 338 -9.03 18.21 -4.12
CA ALA A 338 -7.94 17.25 -4.26
C ALA A 338 -6.67 17.92 -4.81
N HIS A 339 -6.80 18.78 -5.83
CA HIS A 339 -5.67 19.50 -6.40
C HIS A 339 -5.06 20.49 -5.39
N THR A 340 -5.88 21.24 -4.67
CA THR A 340 -5.41 22.17 -3.62
C THR A 340 -4.65 21.41 -2.53
N PHE A 341 -5.12 20.22 -2.14
CA PHE A 341 -4.41 19.38 -1.18
C PHE A 341 -3.04 18.94 -1.72
N LEU A 342 -2.97 18.43 -2.96
CA LEU A 342 -1.74 17.93 -3.58
C LEU A 342 -0.62 18.99 -3.71
N ILE A 343 -0.97 20.28 -3.75
CA ILE A 343 0.00 21.39 -3.83
C ILE A 343 0.16 22.13 -2.49
N SER A 344 -0.48 21.65 -1.43
CA SER A 344 -0.40 22.26 -0.10
C SER A 344 0.78 21.74 0.72
N PRO A 345 1.26 22.50 1.72
CA PRO A 345 2.25 21.99 2.67
C PRO A 345 1.82 20.71 3.41
N ALA A 346 0.51 20.48 3.58
CA ALA A 346 -0.01 19.27 4.23
C ALA A 346 0.27 18.00 3.41
N PHE A 347 0.51 18.13 2.11
CA PHE A 347 0.88 17.00 1.26
C PHE A 347 2.38 16.67 1.31
N GLU A 348 3.22 17.54 1.86
CA GLU A 348 4.67 17.31 1.92
C GLU A 348 5.04 16.03 2.67
N ALA A 349 4.33 15.71 3.76
CA ALA A 349 4.54 14.47 4.52
C ALA A 349 4.33 13.19 3.69
N TRP A 350 3.58 13.28 2.58
CA TRP A 350 3.34 12.18 1.65
C TRP A 350 4.41 12.07 0.56
N CYS A 351 5.29 13.04 0.41
CA CYS A 351 6.28 13.04 -0.65
C CYS A 351 7.37 11.97 -0.40
N ALA A 352 7.76 11.25 -1.45
CA ALA A 352 8.84 10.27 -1.37
C ALA A 352 10.15 10.87 -0.87
N ASP A 353 10.42 12.14 -1.19
CA ASP A 353 11.61 12.85 -0.72
C ASP A 353 11.53 13.19 0.77
N HIS A 354 10.33 13.44 1.33
CA HIS A 354 10.14 13.58 2.78
C HIS A 354 10.46 12.27 3.50
N PHE A 355 9.86 11.18 3.04
CA PHE A 355 10.18 9.84 3.55
C PHE A 355 11.67 9.52 3.46
N ALA A 356 12.33 9.89 2.37
CA ALA A 356 13.75 9.68 2.18
C ALA A 356 14.60 10.46 3.21
N ARG A 357 14.26 11.73 3.46
CA ARG A 357 14.93 12.53 4.50
C ARG A 357 14.81 11.88 5.87
N ASP A 358 13.58 11.50 6.27
CA ASP A 358 13.32 10.88 7.57
C ASP A 358 14.09 9.56 7.75
N VAL A 359 14.12 8.71 6.70
CA VAL A 359 14.87 7.45 6.72
C VAL A 359 16.37 7.71 6.86
N VAL A 360 16.92 8.66 6.11
CA VAL A 360 18.37 8.94 6.15
C VAL A 360 18.77 9.62 7.46
N ASP A 361 17.94 10.50 8.00
CA ASP A 361 18.18 11.11 9.32
C ASP A 361 18.14 10.06 10.44
N ALA A 362 17.22 9.10 10.38
CA ALA A 362 17.17 7.96 11.30
C ALA A 362 18.44 7.08 11.19
N LEU A 363 18.92 6.81 9.97
CA LEU A 363 20.19 6.09 9.76
C LEU A 363 21.39 6.84 10.35
N ALA A 364 21.46 8.17 10.15
CA ALA A 364 22.53 8.99 10.70
C ALA A 364 22.55 8.95 12.22
N GLN A 365 21.40 9.09 12.88
CA GLN A 365 21.27 8.99 14.34
C GLN A 365 21.78 7.65 14.88
N VAL A 366 21.52 6.56 14.19
CA VAL A 366 22.04 5.23 14.59
C VAL A 366 23.53 5.11 14.33
N ALA A 367 24.05 5.71 13.27
CA ALA A 367 25.49 5.67 12.96
C ALA A 367 26.35 6.43 13.98
N GLU A 368 25.81 7.47 14.61
CA GLU A 368 26.49 8.33 15.60
C GLU A 368 26.54 7.71 17.00
N GLN A 369 25.68 6.76 17.33
CA GLN A 369 25.65 6.04 18.60
C GLN A 369 26.71 4.93 18.65
#